data_5ae2dc2afddcb50b99b07f9abbd5663d
#
_entry.id   5ae2dc2afddcb50b99b07f9abbd5663d
#
_cell.length_a   1.000
_cell.length_b   1.000
_cell.length_c   1.000
_cell.angle_alpha   90.00
_cell.angle_beta   90.00
_cell.angle_gamma   90.00
#
_symmetry.space_group_name_H-M   'P 1'
#
loop_
_entity.id
_entity.type
_entity.pdbx_description
1 polymer ?
#
loop_
_entity_poly.entity_id
_entity_poly.type
_entity_poly.pdbx_seq_one_letter_code
_entity_poly.pdbx_strand_id
1 'polypeptide(L)'
;MTEVTALVTGTSRGIGAAIAAALRGRGVRVIGHATRAVDDETIAADFAEPSSPQLVWEEAIDLADGNIDILINNAGLFEANPLDVSDIQWLDSWEDTLRINLTSAAQLSRFAVKHWLAEGTGGRIVHIASRAGHRGDSPDHWHYAAAKGAMLALHKTIARAYAADGILSYAITPGFTDTAMAGDYLASRGGGGLLADIPLGRVASPQEIAAIALFCALDAPPSMTGATLDANGASYVR
;
A
#
# COMPACT_ATOMS: atom_id res chain seq x y z
N MET A 1 15.73 -13.84 -20.33
CA MET A 1 14.50 -13.26 -19.77
C MET A 1 14.95 -12.00 -19.03
N THR A 2 14.38 -10.85 -19.34
CA THR A 2 14.62 -9.62 -18.59
C THR A 2 14.20 -9.85 -17.14
N GLU A 3 15.01 -9.42 -16.20
CA GLU A 3 14.72 -9.51 -14.77
C GLU A 3 13.50 -8.62 -14.45
N VAL A 4 12.52 -9.16 -13.75
CA VAL A 4 11.34 -8.39 -13.32
C VAL A 4 11.72 -7.53 -12.11
N THR A 5 11.46 -6.23 -12.17
CA THR A 5 11.79 -5.28 -11.11
C THR A 5 10.53 -4.68 -10.47
N ALA A 6 10.50 -4.62 -9.15
CA ALA A 6 9.42 -4.06 -8.36
C ALA A 6 9.89 -2.93 -7.45
N LEU A 7 9.19 -1.80 -7.46
CA LEU A 7 9.27 -0.78 -6.41
C LEU A 7 8.23 -1.08 -5.33
N VAL A 8 8.69 -1.27 -4.09
CA VAL A 8 7.83 -1.55 -2.94
C VAL A 8 7.99 -0.45 -1.89
N THR A 9 6.91 0.23 -1.53
CA THR A 9 6.98 1.29 -0.53
C THR A 9 6.71 0.77 0.90
N GLY A 10 7.44 1.30 1.90
CA GLY A 10 7.28 0.91 3.31
C GLY A 10 7.83 -0.47 3.65
N THR A 11 9.05 -0.79 3.20
CA THR A 11 9.66 -2.12 3.30
C THR A 11 10.38 -2.40 4.62
N SER A 12 10.51 -1.42 5.51
CA SER A 12 11.31 -1.59 6.75
C SER A 12 10.70 -2.57 7.75
N ARG A 13 9.37 -2.84 7.69
CA ARG A 13 8.66 -3.72 8.64
C ARG A 13 7.31 -4.18 8.10
N GLY A 14 6.67 -5.09 8.83
CA GLY A 14 5.26 -5.47 8.65
C GLY A 14 4.95 -6.02 7.25
N ILE A 15 3.83 -5.57 6.68
CA ILE A 15 3.34 -6.05 5.38
C ILE A 15 4.34 -5.77 4.27
N GLY A 16 4.91 -4.57 4.20
CA GLY A 16 5.87 -4.21 3.15
C GLY A 16 7.14 -5.06 3.15
N ALA A 17 7.71 -5.33 4.34
CA ALA A 17 8.85 -6.24 4.47
C ALA A 17 8.50 -7.67 4.02
N ALA A 18 7.30 -8.16 4.38
CA ALA A 18 6.85 -9.48 3.95
C ALA A 18 6.60 -9.56 2.43
N ILE A 19 6.06 -8.51 1.81
CA ILE A 19 5.89 -8.42 0.36
C ILE A 19 7.25 -8.42 -0.34
N ALA A 20 8.19 -7.60 0.11
CA ALA A 20 9.54 -7.53 -0.46
C ALA A 20 10.24 -8.91 -0.40
N ALA A 21 10.17 -9.58 0.75
CA ALA A 21 10.71 -10.93 0.92
C ALA A 21 10.04 -11.96 -0.01
N ALA A 22 8.71 -11.91 -0.15
CA ALA A 22 7.96 -12.83 -1.01
C ALA A 22 8.30 -12.63 -2.49
N LEU A 23 8.45 -11.38 -2.96
CA LEU A 23 8.85 -11.06 -4.32
C LEU A 23 10.29 -11.51 -4.62
N ARG A 24 11.24 -11.21 -3.72
CA ARG A 24 12.63 -11.71 -3.83
C ARG A 24 12.68 -13.24 -3.89
N GLY A 25 11.85 -13.94 -3.10
CA GLY A 25 11.72 -15.39 -3.13
C GLY A 25 11.23 -15.96 -4.46
N ARG A 26 10.65 -15.15 -5.33
CA ARG A 26 10.22 -15.50 -6.71
C ARG A 26 11.19 -14.98 -7.77
N GLY A 27 12.37 -14.50 -7.39
CA GLY A 27 13.39 -13.99 -8.30
C GLY A 27 13.09 -12.60 -8.88
N VAL A 28 12.23 -11.82 -8.21
CA VAL A 28 11.97 -10.42 -8.58
C VAL A 28 13.01 -9.54 -7.89
N ARG A 29 13.65 -8.65 -8.65
CA ARG A 29 14.47 -7.57 -8.09
C ARG A 29 13.57 -6.58 -7.36
N VAL A 30 13.85 -6.30 -6.09
CA VAL A 30 13.01 -5.41 -5.29
C VAL A 30 13.79 -4.21 -4.85
N ILE A 31 13.39 -3.04 -5.32
CA ILE A 31 13.82 -1.75 -4.81
C ILE A 31 12.82 -1.34 -3.73
N GLY A 32 13.32 -1.20 -2.50
CA GLY A 32 12.53 -0.83 -1.34
C GLY A 32 12.47 0.69 -1.15
N HIS A 33 11.47 1.13 -0.40
CA HIS A 33 11.43 2.49 0.16
C HIS A 33 11.07 2.41 1.64
N ALA A 34 11.71 3.24 2.46
CA ALA A 34 11.38 3.45 3.87
C ALA A 34 11.80 4.86 4.31
N THR A 35 11.36 5.34 5.48
CA THR A 35 11.84 6.62 6.02
C THR A 35 13.33 6.61 6.35
N ARG A 36 13.91 5.42 6.52
CA ARG A 36 15.37 5.21 6.69
C ARG A 36 15.78 4.00 5.88
N ALA A 37 16.92 4.06 5.21
CA ALA A 37 17.47 2.91 4.49
C ALA A 37 17.74 1.76 5.46
N VAL A 38 17.44 0.54 5.01
CA VAL A 38 17.70 -0.71 5.74
C VAL A 38 18.76 -1.57 5.03
N ASP A 39 18.97 -1.33 3.74
CA ASP A 39 19.98 -1.97 2.89
C ASP A 39 20.29 -1.06 1.67
N ASP A 40 21.21 -1.47 0.81
CA ASP A 40 21.66 -0.70 -0.37
C ASP A 40 20.59 -0.62 -1.49
N GLU A 41 19.53 -1.44 -1.43
CA GLU A 41 18.39 -1.41 -2.36
C GLU A 41 17.19 -0.68 -1.75
N THR A 42 17.34 0.00 -0.60
CA THR A 42 16.26 0.74 0.06
C THR A 42 16.49 2.25 -0.04
N ILE A 43 15.62 2.93 -0.74
CA ILE A 43 15.61 4.39 -0.87
C ILE A 43 15.04 5.00 0.42
N ALA A 44 15.80 5.91 1.02
CA ALA A 44 15.41 6.61 2.23
C ALA A 44 14.68 7.91 1.89
N ALA A 45 13.39 7.99 2.21
CA ALA A 45 12.59 9.21 2.02
C ALA A 45 11.40 9.24 2.97
N ASP A 46 10.96 10.42 3.38
CA ASP A 46 9.75 10.59 4.19
C ASP A 46 8.61 11.12 3.30
N PHE A 47 7.52 10.38 3.19
CA PHE A 47 6.36 10.79 2.40
C PHE A 47 5.52 11.90 3.07
N ALA A 48 5.86 12.33 4.27
CA ALA A 48 5.40 13.60 4.80
C ALA A 48 5.92 14.79 3.98
N GLU A 49 7.07 14.64 3.31
CA GLU A 49 7.64 15.66 2.41
C GLU A 49 7.03 15.54 1.01
N PRO A 50 6.42 16.62 0.45
CA PRO A 50 5.71 16.57 -0.85
C PRO A 50 6.56 16.15 -2.05
N SER A 51 7.86 16.39 -2.04
CA SER A 51 8.79 16.05 -3.12
C SER A 51 9.30 14.60 -3.06
N SER A 52 9.17 13.93 -1.91
CA SER A 52 9.73 12.59 -1.70
C SER A 52 9.22 11.53 -2.68
N PRO A 53 7.94 11.47 -3.08
CA PRO A 53 7.51 10.48 -4.06
C PRO A 53 8.18 10.61 -5.43
N GLN A 54 8.49 11.84 -5.86
CA GLN A 54 9.24 12.07 -7.10
C GLN A 54 10.68 11.58 -6.96
N LEU A 55 11.37 11.96 -5.88
CA LEU A 55 12.73 11.51 -5.58
C LEU A 55 12.80 9.98 -5.56
N VAL A 56 11.87 9.32 -4.85
CA VAL A 56 11.82 7.85 -4.78
C VAL A 56 11.64 7.22 -6.15
N TRP A 57 10.79 7.80 -7.00
CA TRP A 57 10.58 7.28 -8.34
C TRP A 57 11.82 7.43 -9.22
N GLU A 58 12.45 8.61 -9.24
CA GLU A 58 13.64 8.89 -10.03
C GLU A 58 14.81 8.00 -9.62
N GLU A 59 15.08 7.89 -8.32
CA GLU A 59 16.13 7.02 -7.79
C GLU A 59 15.84 5.53 -8.04
N ALA A 60 14.57 5.12 -7.95
CA ALA A 60 14.18 3.75 -8.24
C ALA A 60 14.37 3.38 -9.72
N ILE A 61 14.06 4.28 -10.65
CA ILE A 61 14.32 4.09 -12.09
C ILE A 61 15.83 3.98 -12.36
N ASP A 62 16.64 4.82 -11.72
CA ASP A 62 18.10 4.76 -11.87
C ASP A 62 18.67 3.43 -11.36
N LEU A 63 18.23 2.99 -10.15
CA LEU A 63 18.62 1.69 -9.61
C LEU A 63 18.12 0.50 -10.44
N ALA A 64 16.99 0.65 -11.11
CA ALA A 64 16.36 -0.37 -11.96
C ALA A 64 16.90 -0.41 -13.41
N ASP A 65 17.99 0.31 -13.70
CA ASP A 65 18.52 0.43 -15.06
C ASP A 65 17.45 0.85 -16.10
N GLY A 66 16.50 1.70 -15.64
CA GLY A 66 15.46 2.28 -16.48
C GLY A 66 14.14 1.51 -16.53
N ASN A 67 13.99 0.35 -15.86
CA ASN A 67 12.76 -0.44 -15.97
C ASN A 67 12.20 -0.89 -14.61
N ILE A 68 10.97 -0.47 -14.33
CA ILE A 68 10.16 -0.96 -13.20
C ILE A 68 8.89 -1.58 -13.77
N ASP A 69 8.64 -2.86 -13.50
CA ASP A 69 7.47 -3.60 -13.99
C ASP A 69 6.30 -3.57 -13.01
N ILE A 70 6.61 -3.41 -11.70
CA ILE A 70 5.64 -3.53 -10.62
C ILE A 70 5.81 -2.38 -9.62
N LEU A 71 4.69 -1.75 -9.27
CA LEU A 71 4.61 -0.79 -8.17
C LEU A 71 3.72 -1.33 -7.05
N ILE A 72 4.25 -1.45 -5.83
CA ILE A 72 3.48 -1.80 -4.63
C ILE A 72 3.36 -0.57 -3.73
N ASN A 73 2.20 0.05 -3.71
CA ASN A 73 1.84 1.14 -2.81
C ASN A 73 1.42 0.56 -1.45
N ASN A 74 2.37 0.43 -0.53
CA ASN A 74 2.15 -0.13 0.79
C ASN A 74 2.44 0.87 1.93
N ALA A 75 3.34 1.82 1.77
CA ALA A 75 3.64 2.82 2.80
C ALA A 75 2.35 3.43 3.36
N GLY A 76 2.29 3.57 4.67
CA GLY A 76 1.12 4.12 5.33
C GLY A 76 1.32 4.37 6.82
N LEU A 77 0.52 5.28 7.33
CA LEU A 77 0.43 5.74 8.70
C LEU A 77 -0.96 5.39 9.26
N PHE A 78 -1.02 4.96 10.51
CA PHE A 78 -2.25 4.73 11.26
C PHE A 78 -2.08 5.28 12.67
N GLU A 79 -2.47 6.51 12.87
CA GLU A 79 -2.39 7.23 14.14
C GLU A 79 -3.76 7.79 14.50
N ALA A 80 -4.03 7.95 15.79
CA ALA A 80 -5.27 8.54 16.24
C ALA A 80 -5.25 10.06 16.04
N ASN A 81 -6.40 10.61 15.62
CA ASN A 81 -6.66 12.05 15.52
C ASN A 81 -7.96 12.38 16.26
N PRO A 82 -7.93 12.48 17.62
CA PRO A 82 -9.11 12.70 18.44
C PRO A 82 -9.75 14.05 18.15
N LEU A 83 -11.07 14.14 18.40
CA LEU A 83 -11.84 15.37 18.16
C LEU A 83 -11.56 16.49 19.17
N ASP A 84 -10.96 16.19 20.32
CA ASP A 84 -10.70 17.11 21.42
C ASP A 84 -9.31 17.77 21.38
N VAL A 85 -8.50 17.49 20.34
CA VAL A 85 -7.26 18.24 20.10
C VAL A 85 -7.57 19.62 19.49
N SER A 86 -6.56 20.51 19.43
CA SER A 86 -6.74 21.82 18.78
C SER A 86 -6.99 21.67 17.28
N ASP A 87 -7.69 22.63 16.66
CA ASP A 87 -7.98 22.65 15.23
C ASP A 87 -6.72 22.52 14.37
N ILE A 88 -5.62 23.16 14.80
CA ILE A 88 -4.32 23.09 14.11
C ILE A 88 -3.79 21.66 14.14
N GLN A 89 -3.72 21.05 15.32
CA GLN A 89 -3.22 19.67 15.46
C GLN A 89 -4.09 18.69 14.68
N TRP A 90 -5.41 18.90 14.70
CA TRP A 90 -6.36 18.05 13.96
C TRP A 90 -6.12 18.13 12.46
N LEU A 91 -5.94 19.35 11.91
CA LEU A 91 -5.67 19.57 10.48
C LEU A 91 -4.30 19.03 10.08
N ASP A 92 -3.25 19.26 10.87
CA ASP A 92 -1.90 18.75 10.59
C ASP A 92 -1.91 17.21 10.49
N SER A 93 -2.51 16.53 11.46
CA SER A 93 -2.66 15.06 11.44
C SER A 93 -3.49 14.56 10.26
N TRP A 94 -4.56 15.29 9.90
CA TRP A 94 -5.38 15.00 8.72
C TRP A 94 -4.56 15.08 7.44
N GLU A 95 -3.84 16.18 7.23
CA GLU A 95 -3.04 16.42 6.03
C GLU A 95 -1.88 15.44 5.91
N ASP A 96 -1.17 15.15 6.99
CA ASP A 96 -0.07 14.18 7.00
C ASP A 96 -0.56 12.78 6.65
N THR A 97 -1.69 12.35 7.23
CA THR A 97 -2.27 11.05 6.89
C THR A 97 -2.68 10.96 5.42
N LEU A 98 -3.33 11.99 4.87
CA LEU A 98 -3.67 12.02 3.46
C LEU A 98 -2.43 12.06 2.57
N ARG A 99 -1.41 12.80 2.96
CA ARG A 99 -0.15 12.90 2.22
C ARG A 99 0.56 11.56 2.13
N ILE A 100 0.73 10.89 3.27
CA ILE A 100 1.46 9.62 3.35
C ILE A 100 0.62 8.47 2.75
N ASN A 101 -0.67 8.35 3.10
CA ASN A 101 -1.47 7.17 2.73
C ASN A 101 -2.11 7.25 1.35
N LEU A 102 -2.25 8.45 0.78
CA LEU A 102 -2.97 8.65 -0.48
C LEU A 102 -2.15 9.40 -1.52
N THR A 103 -1.67 10.61 -1.19
CA THR A 103 -1.04 11.50 -2.17
C THR A 103 0.25 10.89 -2.71
N SER A 104 1.08 10.30 -1.84
CA SER A 104 2.30 9.61 -2.24
C SER A 104 2.03 8.45 -3.20
N ALA A 105 1.03 7.60 -2.88
CA ALA A 105 0.62 6.49 -3.73
C ALA A 105 0.07 6.97 -5.08
N ALA A 106 -0.68 8.08 -5.08
CA ALA A 106 -1.21 8.68 -6.31
C ALA A 106 -0.10 9.25 -7.20
N GLN A 107 0.90 9.93 -6.60
CA GLN A 107 2.06 10.45 -7.32
C GLN A 107 2.91 9.33 -7.93
N LEU A 108 3.25 8.31 -7.15
CA LEU A 108 4.01 7.15 -7.64
C LEU A 108 3.23 6.42 -8.74
N SER A 109 1.94 6.21 -8.57
CA SER A 109 1.10 5.60 -9.62
C SER A 109 1.08 6.45 -10.90
N ARG A 110 1.03 7.78 -10.77
CA ARG A 110 1.12 8.70 -11.92
C ARG A 110 2.47 8.58 -12.64
N PHE A 111 3.57 8.50 -11.90
CA PHE A 111 4.89 8.32 -12.50
C PHE A 111 5.01 6.97 -13.21
N ALA A 112 4.57 5.88 -12.58
CA ALA A 112 4.56 4.55 -13.16
C ALA A 112 3.72 4.50 -14.46
N VAL A 113 2.50 5.01 -14.43
CA VAL A 113 1.63 5.06 -15.62
C VAL A 113 2.27 5.87 -16.74
N LYS A 114 2.84 7.05 -16.44
CA LYS A 114 3.53 7.87 -17.44
C LYS A 114 4.72 7.15 -18.06
N HIS A 115 5.51 6.49 -17.24
CA HIS A 115 6.67 5.72 -17.67
C HIS A 115 6.24 4.57 -18.61
N TRP A 116 5.31 3.73 -18.19
CA TRP A 116 4.85 2.59 -18.98
C TRP A 116 4.16 2.99 -20.27
N LEU A 117 3.42 4.11 -20.29
CA LEU A 117 2.84 4.65 -21.53
C LEU A 117 3.92 5.16 -22.49
N ALA A 118 4.96 5.78 -21.99
CA ALA A 118 6.07 6.29 -22.81
C ALA A 118 6.90 5.14 -23.43
N GLU A 119 7.15 4.08 -22.66
CA GLU A 119 7.92 2.90 -23.09
C GLU A 119 7.06 1.87 -23.87
N GLY A 120 5.73 1.94 -23.75
CA GLY A 120 4.82 0.96 -24.37
C GLY A 120 4.92 -0.44 -23.76
N THR A 121 5.31 -0.55 -22.48
CA THR A 121 5.60 -1.84 -21.82
C THR A 121 4.42 -2.40 -21.02
N GLY A 122 3.53 -1.56 -20.54
CA GLY A 122 2.56 -1.93 -19.50
C GLY A 122 3.22 -2.13 -18.14
N GLY A 123 2.43 -2.55 -17.15
CA GLY A 123 2.94 -2.80 -15.79
C GLY A 123 1.82 -3.13 -14.80
N ARG A 124 2.18 -3.38 -13.53
CA ARG A 124 1.22 -3.75 -12.49
C ARG A 124 1.33 -2.84 -11.27
N ILE A 125 0.20 -2.34 -10.81
CA ILE A 125 0.11 -1.58 -9.55
C ILE A 125 -0.71 -2.38 -8.56
N VAL A 126 -0.18 -2.58 -7.35
CA VAL A 126 -0.89 -3.19 -6.23
C VAL A 126 -0.98 -2.17 -5.09
N HIS A 127 -2.19 -1.85 -4.68
CA HIS A 127 -2.44 -0.92 -3.59
C HIS A 127 -2.80 -1.68 -2.31
N ILE A 128 -2.04 -1.48 -1.24
CA ILE A 128 -2.40 -1.96 0.09
C ILE A 128 -3.33 -0.93 0.72
N ALA A 129 -4.62 -1.12 0.48
CA ALA A 129 -5.68 -0.28 1.03
C ALA A 129 -6.04 -0.70 2.48
N SER A 130 -7.30 -0.80 2.81
CA SER A 130 -7.81 -1.30 4.09
C SER A 130 -9.31 -1.59 3.98
N ARG A 131 -9.83 -2.49 4.81
CA ARG A 131 -11.28 -2.62 5.01
C ARG A 131 -11.91 -1.31 5.50
N ALA A 132 -11.13 -0.45 6.18
CA ALA A 132 -11.56 0.88 6.62
C ALA A 132 -12.01 1.76 5.45
N GLY A 133 -11.44 1.60 4.26
CA GLY A 133 -11.85 2.30 3.05
C GLY A 133 -13.25 1.93 2.55
N HIS A 134 -13.83 0.82 3.02
CA HIS A 134 -15.19 0.40 2.71
C HIS A 134 -16.18 0.74 3.82
N ARG A 135 -15.82 0.41 5.08
CA ARG A 135 -16.76 0.44 6.21
C ARG A 135 -16.58 1.65 7.14
N GLY A 136 -15.55 2.46 6.92
CA GLY A 136 -15.08 3.43 7.91
C GLY A 136 -14.21 2.77 8.98
N ASP A 137 -13.77 3.56 9.95
CA ASP A 137 -12.93 3.14 11.07
C ASP A 137 -13.47 3.71 12.39
N SER A 138 -12.67 3.66 13.46
CA SER A 138 -13.03 4.22 14.76
C SER A 138 -13.16 5.76 14.71
N PRO A 139 -13.81 6.38 15.69
CA PRO A 139 -14.03 7.83 15.73
C PRO A 139 -12.77 8.68 15.59
N ASP A 140 -11.60 8.16 15.98
CA ASP A 140 -10.33 8.89 15.93
C ASP A 140 -9.56 8.67 14.59
N HIS A 141 -10.15 7.96 13.60
CA HIS A 141 -9.44 7.58 12.38
C HIS A 141 -10.18 7.96 11.08
N TRP A 142 -10.84 9.11 11.07
CA TRP A 142 -11.59 9.61 9.90
C TRP A 142 -10.67 9.79 8.68
N HIS A 143 -9.51 10.42 8.90
CA HIS A 143 -8.48 10.68 7.89
C HIS A 143 -7.95 9.38 7.26
N TYR A 144 -7.71 8.34 8.08
CA TYR A 144 -7.27 7.05 7.60
C TYR A 144 -8.34 6.38 6.72
N ALA A 145 -9.58 6.31 7.19
CA ALA A 145 -10.68 5.74 6.42
C ALA A 145 -10.91 6.49 5.11
N ALA A 146 -10.87 7.84 5.15
CA ALA A 146 -10.98 8.69 3.96
C ALA A 146 -9.85 8.42 2.96
N ALA A 147 -8.58 8.38 3.42
CA ALA A 147 -7.41 8.11 2.58
C ALA A 147 -7.51 6.72 1.91
N LYS A 148 -7.87 5.68 2.68
CA LYS A 148 -7.99 4.32 2.15
C LYS A 148 -9.20 4.14 1.24
N GLY A 149 -10.30 4.85 1.47
CA GLY A 149 -11.44 4.93 0.56
C GLY A 149 -11.10 5.60 -0.76
N ALA A 150 -10.39 6.73 -0.70
CA ALA A 150 -9.90 7.43 -1.88
C ALA A 150 -8.90 6.59 -2.69
N MET A 151 -8.01 5.82 -2.03
CA MET A 151 -7.11 4.88 -2.68
C MET A 151 -7.87 3.80 -3.48
N LEU A 152 -9.00 3.30 -2.97
CA LEU A 152 -9.87 2.36 -3.70
C LEU A 152 -10.53 3.00 -4.94
N ALA A 153 -10.87 4.28 -4.88
CA ALA A 153 -11.39 5.02 -6.03
C ALA A 153 -10.30 5.25 -7.08
N LEU A 154 -9.10 5.67 -6.64
CA LEU A 154 -7.92 5.87 -7.50
C LEU A 154 -7.57 4.58 -8.26
N HIS A 155 -7.43 3.46 -7.56
CA HIS A 155 -7.15 2.16 -8.14
C HIS A 155 -8.14 1.78 -9.26
N LYS A 156 -9.45 1.94 -9.02
CA LYS A 156 -10.49 1.64 -10.01
C LYS A 156 -10.40 2.56 -11.23
N THR A 157 -10.05 3.82 -11.02
CA THR A 157 -9.84 4.79 -12.10
C THR A 157 -8.69 4.37 -12.98
N ILE A 158 -7.54 4.00 -12.39
CA ILE A 158 -6.36 3.53 -13.14
C ILE A 158 -6.70 2.27 -13.94
N ALA A 159 -7.31 1.28 -13.31
CA ALA A 159 -7.69 0.03 -13.96
C ALA A 159 -8.58 0.27 -15.18
N ARG A 160 -9.58 1.16 -15.07
CA ARG A 160 -10.51 1.46 -16.17
C ARG A 160 -9.88 2.29 -17.30
N ALA A 161 -8.95 3.17 -16.95
CA ALA A 161 -8.36 4.10 -17.91
C ALA A 161 -7.26 3.44 -18.76
N TYR A 162 -6.46 2.54 -18.18
CA TYR A 162 -5.20 2.11 -18.79
C TYR A 162 -5.09 0.59 -19.00
N ALA A 163 -6.16 -0.19 -18.81
CA ALA A 163 -6.12 -1.64 -19.03
C ALA A 163 -5.78 -2.01 -20.49
N ALA A 164 -6.23 -1.20 -21.46
CA ALA A 164 -5.93 -1.40 -22.87
C ALA A 164 -4.43 -1.20 -23.20
N ASP A 165 -3.73 -0.42 -22.38
CA ASP A 165 -2.29 -0.17 -22.49
C ASP A 165 -1.48 -1.21 -21.71
N GLY A 166 -2.10 -2.28 -21.21
CA GLY A 166 -1.43 -3.33 -20.43
C GLY A 166 -1.09 -2.91 -18.99
N ILE A 167 -1.61 -1.78 -18.50
CA ILE A 167 -1.39 -1.31 -17.13
C ILE A 167 -2.54 -1.83 -16.25
N LEU A 168 -2.18 -2.75 -15.36
CA LEU A 168 -3.12 -3.47 -14.51
C LEU A 168 -3.07 -2.95 -13.08
N SER A 169 -4.21 -2.72 -12.47
CA SER A 169 -4.30 -2.21 -11.10
C SER A 169 -5.14 -3.12 -10.23
N TYR A 170 -4.64 -3.42 -9.03
CA TYR A 170 -5.28 -4.26 -8.01
C TYR A 170 -5.25 -3.55 -6.67
N ALA A 171 -6.23 -3.82 -5.82
CA ALA A 171 -6.22 -3.37 -4.44
C ALA A 171 -6.43 -4.55 -3.49
N ILE A 172 -5.77 -4.51 -2.35
CA ILE A 172 -5.97 -5.45 -1.25
C ILE A 172 -6.53 -4.65 -0.07
N THR A 173 -7.52 -5.20 0.63
CA THR A 173 -8.13 -4.58 1.80
C THR A 173 -7.90 -5.44 3.04
N PRO A 174 -6.70 -5.33 3.66
CA PRO A 174 -6.43 -6.02 4.91
C PRO A 174 -7.38 -5.57 6.02
N GLY A 175 -7.67 -6.51 6.93
CA GLY A 175 -8.13 -6.20 8.26
C GLY A 175 -6.96 -5.92 9.20
N PHE A 176 -7.15 -6.15 10.49
CA PHE A 176 -6.04 -6.15 11.44
C PHE A 176 -5.03 -7.23 11.06
N THR A 177 -3.77 -6.81 10.95
CA THR A 177 -2.64 -7.66 10.58
C THR A 177 -1.62 -7.59 11.72
N ASP A 178 -1.02 -8.71 12.08
CA ASP A 178 -0.01 -8.81 13.14
C ASP A 178 1.26 -8.06 12.76
N THR A 179 1.25 -6.76 13.04
CA THR A 179 2.35 -5.83 12.82
C THR A 179 2.52 -4.95 14.05
N ALA A 180 3.67 -4.33 14.22
CA ALA A 180 3.88 -3.36 15.31
C ALA A 180 2.79 -2.27 15.34
N MET A 181 2.35 -1.79 14.18
CA MET A 181 1.27 -0.80 14.03
C MET A 181 -0.06 -1.29 14.64
N ALA A 182 -0.39 -2.57 14.48
CA ALA A 182 -1.61 -3.16 15.04
C ALA A 182 -1.43 -3.58 16.51
N GLY A 183 -0.22 -3.97 16.91
CA GLY A 183 0.08 -4.42 18.28
C GLY A 183 -0.19 -3.33 19.31
N ASP A 184 0.25 -2.10 19.07
CA ASP A 184 0.02 -0.95 19.95
C ASP A 184 -1.48 -0.62 20.07
N TYR A 185 -2.22 -0.70 18.95
CA TYR A 185 -3.67 -0.48 18.94
C TYR A 185 -4.43 -1.60 19.65
N LEU A 186 -4.05 -2.87 19.45
CA LEU A 186 -4.63 -4.02 20.14
C LEU A 186 -4.39 -3.97 21.64
N ALA A 187 -3.19 -3.53 22.08
CA ALA A 187 -2.85 -3.38 23.49
C ALA A 187 -3.62 -2.25 24.17
N SER A 188 -3.89 -1.14 23.46
CA SER A 188 -4.57 0.06 24.02
C SER A 188 -6.07 -0.09 24.17
N ARG A 189 -6.76 -0.98 23.43
CA ARG A 189 -8.22 -1.12 23.38
C ARG A 189 -8.76 -2.48 23.85
N GLY A 190 -7.99 -3.24 24.64
CA GLY A 190 -8.44 -4.53 25.17
C GLY A 190 -8.66 -5.56 24.07
N GLY A 191 -7.57 -6.09 23.52
CA GLY A 191 -7.48 -6.96 22.34
C GLY A 191 -8.54 -8.06 22.18
N GLY A 192 -9.17 -8.51 23.27
CA GLY A 192 -10.26 -9.49 23.24
C GLY A 192 -11.52 -8.98 22.51
N GLY A 193 -11.86 -7.69 22.61
CA GLY A 193 -13.02 -7.11 21.92
C GLY A 193 -12.81 -6.99 20.41
N LEU A 194 -11.59 -6.65 19.98
CA LEU A 194 -11.26 -6.56 18.56
C LEU A 194 -11.21 -7.92 17.85
N LEU A 195 -10.76 -8.95 18.56
CA LEU A 195 -10.77 -10.32 18.03
C LEU A 195 -12.19 -10.87 17.88
N ALA A 196 -13.12 -10.47 18.74
CA ALA A 196 -14.52 -10.87 18.66
C ALA A 196 -15.20 -10.38 17.37
N ASP A 197 -14.72 -9.27 16.78
CA ASP A 197 -15.21 -8.73 15.52
C ASP A 197 -14.62 -9.43 14.27
N ILE A 198 -13.70 -10.38 14.46
CA ILE A 198 -13.08 -11.12 13.36
C ILE A 198 -13.60 -12.56 13.36
N PRO A 199 -14.51 -12.96 12.46
CA PRO A 199 -15.05 -14.31 12.43
C PRO A 199 -14.00 -15.43 12.31
N LEU A 200 -12.84 -15.13 11.67
CA LEU A 200 -11.70 -16.06 11.61
C LEU A 200 -11.07 -16.34 12.98
N GLY A 201 -11.38 -15.55 14.02
CA GLY A 201 -10.89 -15.69 15.39
C GLY A 201 -9.45 -15.23 15.61
N ARG A 202 -8.79 -14.67 14.61
CA ARG A 202 -7.42 -14.13 14.69
C ARG A 202 -7.19 -12.98 13.71
N VAL A 203 -6.17 -12.19 13.95
CA VAL A 203 -5.64 -11.25 12.97
C VAL A 203 -4.91 -11.98 11.83
N ALA A 204 -4.80 -11.34 10.67
CA ALA A 204 -3.99 -11.87 9.57
C ALA A 204 -2.49 -11.73 9.88
N SER A 205 -1.67 -12.61 9.34
CA SER A 205 -0.21 -12.41 9.34
C SER A 205 0.22 -11.51 8.16
N PRO A 206 1.35 -10.80 8.26
CA PRO A 206 1.94 -10.10 7.13
C PRO A 206 2.16 -10.98 5.91
N GLN A 207 2.49 -12.26 6.13
CA GLN A 207 2.73 -13.24 5.08
C GLN A 207 1.44 -13.60 4.31
N GLU A 208 0.29 -13.61 4.95
CA GLU A 208 -1.00 -13.82 4.27
C GLU A 208 -1.31 -12.66 3.30
N ILE A 209 -1.05 -11.42 3.72
CA ILE A 209 -1.21 -10.25 2.84
C ILE A 209 -0.17 -10.26 1.71
N ALA A 210 1.08 -10.63 2.03
CA ALA A 210 2.15 -10.74 1.05
C ALA A 210 1.86 -11.81 -0.03
N ALA A 211 1.25 -12.93 0.34
CA ALA A 211 0.86 -13.96 -0.63
C ALA A 211 -0.18 -13.44 -1.64
N ILE A 212 -1.14 -12.63 -1.19
CA ILE A 212 -2.13 -12.01 -2.08
C ILE A 212 -1.47 -10.94 -2.96
N ALA A 213 -0.58 -10.13 -2.39
CA ALA A 213 0.16 -9.12 -3.15
C ALA A 213 1.04 -9.76 -4.22
N LEU A 214 1.72 -10.84 -3.89
CA LEU A 214 2.52 -11.62 -4.83
C LEU A 214 1.68 -12.17 -5.98
N PHE A 215 0.51 -12.75 -5.68
CA PHE A 215 -0.44 -13.19 -6.70
C PHE A 215 -0.87 -12.05 -7.63
N CYS A 216 -1.25 -10.89 -7.08
CA CYS A 216 -1.63 -9.72 -7.88
C CYS A 216 -0.47 -9.21 -8.74
N ALA A 217 0.75 -9.22 -8.19
CA ALA A 217 1.94 -8.72 -8.84
C ALA A 217 2.42 -9.61 -10.01
N LEU A 218 2.29 -10.94 -9.90
CA LEU A 218 2.90 -11.87 -10.85
C LEU A 218 1.89 -12.76 -11.58
N ASP A 219 0.92 -13.31 -10.87
CA ASP A 219 0.14 -14.46 -11.33
C ASP A 219 -1.32 -14.13 -11.69
N ALA A 220 -1.86 -12.98 -11.21
CA ALA A 220 -3.24 -12.60 -11.47
C ALA A 220 -3.49 -12.40 -12.99
N PRO A 221 -4.53 -13.04 -13.55
CA PRO A 221 -4.85 -12.85 -14.97
C PRO A 221 -5.27 -11.41 -15.24
N PRO A 222 -4.96 -10.85 -16.44
CA PRO A 222 -5.28 -9.46 -16.78
C PRO A 222 -6.76 -9.09 -16.60
N SER A 223 -7.66 -10.06 -16.81
CA SER A 223 -9.11 -9.87 -16.61
C SER A 223 -9.51 -9.53 -15.17
N MET A 224 -8.63 -9.73 -14.19
CA MET A 224 -8.83 -9.30 -12.81
C MET A 224 -8.47 -7.84 -12.55
N THR A 225 -7.97 -7.08 -13.53
CA THR A 225 -7.67 -5.65 -13.31
C THR A 225 -8.92 -4.92 -12.78
N GLY A 226 -8.74 -4.08 -11.79
CA GLY A 226 -9.84 -3.43 -11.07
C GLY A 226 -10.38 -4.24 -9.89
N ALA A 227 -9.90 -5.46 -9.66
CA ALA A 227 -10.32 -6.27 -8.51
C ALA A 227 -9.80 -5.66 -7.19
N THR A 228 -10.68 -5.72 -6.19
CA THR A 228 -10.32 -5.46 -4.79
C THR A 228 -10.46 -6.77 -4.02
N LEU A 229 -9.39 -7.23 -3.40
CA LEU A 229 -9.32 -8.49 -2.68
C LEU A 229 -9.40 -8.25 -1.17
N ASP A 230 -10.46 -8.75 -0.55
CA ASP A 230 -10.65 -8.63 0.89
C ASP A 230 -9.79 -9.68 1.63
N ALA A 231 -8.98 -9.21 2.59
CA ALA A 231 -8.07 -10.03 3.40
C ALA A 231 -8.21 -9.67 4.88
N ASN A 232 -9.42 -9.81 5.45
CA ASN A 232 -9.78 -9.23 6.73
C ASN A 232 -10.43 -10.23 7.71
N GLY A 233 -10.33 -11.55 7.45
CA GLY A 233 -10.89 -12.58 8.30
C GLY A 233 -12.43 -12.54 8.41
N ALA A 234 -13.11 -12.07 7.37
CA ALA A 234 -14.54 -11.84 7.28
C ALA A 234 -15.08 -10.76 8.24
N SER A 235 -14.22 -9.91 8.82
CA SER A 235 -14.64 -8.77 9.66
C SER A 235 -15.35 -7.67 8.85
N TYR A 236 -15.34 -7.78 7.53
CA TYR A 236 -16.16 -7.04 6.59
C TYR A 236 -16.34 -7.89 5.32
N VAL A 237 -17.59 -8.00 4.83
CA VAL A 237 -17.97 -8.68 3.59
C VAL A 237 -18.78 -7.70 2.75
N ARG A 238 -18.48 -7.60 1.46
CA ARG A 238 -19.19 -6.75 0.50
C ARG A 238 -20.35 -7.49 -0.12
#